data_562a0b80b27ca0f5526bcc903de17256
#
_entry.id   562a0b80b27ca0f5526bcc903de17256
#
_cell.length_a   1.000
_cell.length_b   1.000
_cell.length_c   1.000
_cell.angle_alpha   90.00
_cell.angle_beta   90.00
_cell.angle_gamma   90.00
#
_symmetry.space_group_name_H-M   'P 1'
#
loop_
_entity.id
_entity.type
_entity.pdbx_description
1 polymer ?
#
loop_
_entity_poly.entity_id
_entity_poly.type
_entity_poly.pdbx_seq_one_letter_code
_entity_poly.pdbx_strand_id
1 'polypeptide(L)'
;MARSIEDAATGALAGSAVGDALGGAAEGNTPAVIQERYDGTIEGIVPPFHADWRTARPIAPYHKGDGHVTDDTLMTGLLVDVYAEVRRHLTAHDVADHLVPRMIGEVRWIPELEAEALPLQRVFLAEKWLVTRLHYGHVDPREAGVGNVVNCGATMYVAPIGLVNAGDPAGAYAEAIDVAGAHQSSYGREAAGVFAAAVAAAAAPDATVTDVVDASLALAKDGTRAAIEAVVEAASSLDGWRGDGLAVLRDAVRPFDTVGDAYRQPAMDARL
;
A
#
# COMPACT_ATOMS: atom_id res chain seq x y z
N MET A 1 -30.51 -1.15 -3.26
CA MET A 1 -30.02 -0.91 -4.64
C MET A 1 -28.64 -1.52 -4.70
N ALA A 2 -28.33 -2.29 -5.72
CA ALA A 2 -26.98 -2.80 -5.94
C ALA A 2 -26.03 -1.61 -6.12
N ARG A 3 -24.83 -1.70 -5.54
CA ARG A 3 -23.80 -0.65 -5.62
C ARG A 3 -23.28 -0.56 -7.06
N SER A 4 -23.17 0.65 -7.61
CA SER A 4 -22.57 0.86 -8.93
C SER A 4 -21.05 0.67 -8.87
N ILE A 5 -20.42 0.41 -10.01
CA ILE A 5 -18.95 0.35 -10.10
C ILE A 5 -18.32 1.73 -9.81
N GLU A 6 -19.00 2.81 -10.16
CA GLU A 6 -18.55 4.16 -9.86
C GLU A 6 -18.54 4.43 -8.36
N ASP A 7 -19.59 4.00 -7.62
CA ASP A 7 -19.63 4.09 -6.16
C ASP A 7 -18.54 3.23 -5.51
N ALA A 8 -18.32 2.01 -6.03
CA ALA A 8 -17.27 1.12 -5.54
C ALA A 8 -15.87 1.73 -5.77
N ALA A 9 -15.60 2.26 -6.97
CA ALA A 9 -14.32 2.88 -7.30
C ALA A 9 -14.09 4.15 -6.46
N THR A 10 -15.10 5.02 -6.36
CA THR A 10 -15.02 6.21 -5.52
C THR A 10 -14.76 5.87 -4.07
N GLY A 11 -15.48 4.89 -3.52
CA GLY A 11 -15.32 4.43 -2.13
C GLY A 11 -13.95 3.82 -1.87
N ALA A 12 -13.43 3.01 -2.78
CA ALA A 12 -12.12 2.38 -2.64
C ALA A 12 -10.99 3.42 -2.70
N LEU A 13 -10.98 4.29 -3.71
CA LEU A 13 -9.92 5.29 -3.88
C LEU A 13 -9.97 6.37 -2.78
N ALA A 14 -11.16 6.87 -2.44
CA ALA A 14 -11.31 7.81 -1.33
C ALA A 14 -10.97 7.16 0.02
N GLY A 15 -11.39 5.91 0.24
CA GLY A 15 -11.06 5.16 1.45
C GLY A 15 -9.57 4.92 1.62
N SER A 16 -8.86 4.61 0.53
CA SER A 16 -7.40 4.50 0.52
C SER A 16 -6.74 5.81 0.92
N ALA A 17 -7.13 6.93 0.30
CA ALA A 17 -6.56 8.25 0.61
C ALA A 17 -6.87 8.70 2.05
N VAL A 18 -8.07 8.39 2.57
CA VAL A 18 -8.42 8.67 3.97
C VAL A 18 -7.58 7.82 4.93
N GLY A 19 -7.43 6.53 4.63
CA GLY A 19 -6.60 5.62 5.44
C GLY A 19 -5.14 6.08 5.48
N ASP A 20 -4.58 6.45 4.34
CA ASP A 20 -3.24 7.01 4.18
C ASP A 20 -3.08 8.30 5.00
N ALA A 21 -4.00 9.27 4.87
CA ALA A 21 -3.96 10.53 5.61
C ALA A 21 -4.07 10.34 7.15
N LEU A 22 -4.78 9.31 7.61
CA LEU A 22 -4.89 8.97 9.03
C LEU A 22 -3.64 8.25 9.56
N GLY A 23 -3.06 7.35 8.75
CA GLY A 23 -1.96 6.49 9.15
C GLY A 23 -0.57 7.10 8.96
N GLY A 24 -0.41 7.95 7.95
CA GLY A 24 0.91 8.41 7.49
C GLY A 24 1.76 9.11 8.55
N ALA A 25 1.14 9.82 9.50
CA ALA A 25 1.89 10.48 10.59
C ALA A 25 2.60 9.49 11.52
N ALA A 26 2.01 8.29 11.72
CA ALA A 26 2.48 7.30 12.67
C ALA A 26 3.19 6.09 12.03
N GLU A 27 3.29 6.08 10.71
CA GLU A 27 3.87 4.97 9.95
C GLU A 27 5.25 4.58 10.48
N GLY A 28 5.51 3.29 10.56
CA GLY A 28 6.80 2.75 11.00
C GLY A 28 7.05 2.82 12.51
N ASN A 29 6.16 3.38 13.31
CA ASN A 29 6.29 3.45 14.76
C ASN A 29 5.57 2.29 15.45
N THR A 30 6.09 1.87 16.61
CA THR A 30 5.42 0.87 17.44
C THR A 30 4.19 1.47 18.15
N PRO A 31 3.19 0.65 18.53
CA PRO A 31 2.05 1.14 19.29
C PRO A 31 2.42 1.91 20.56
N ALA A 32 3.44 1.47 21.28
CA ALA A 32 3.91 2.15 22.49
C ALA A 32 4.42 3.57 22.18
N VAL A 33 5.22 3.72 21.13
CA VAL A 33 5.75 5.01 20.68
C VAL A 33 4.62 5.93 20.17
N ILE A 34 3.63 5.36 19.46
CA ILE A 34 2.45 6.11 19.00
C ILE A 34 1.63 6.61 20.21
N GLN A 35 1.36 5.74 21.17
CA GLN A 35 0.64 6.10 22.40
C GLN A 35 1.34 7.18 23.21
N GLU A 36 2.66 7.09 23.34
CA GLU A 36 3.47 8.11 24.01
C GLU A 36 3.41 9.45 23.26
N ARG A 37 3.51 9.42 21.92
CA ARG A 37 3.54 10.64 21.09
C ARG A 37 2.21 11.38 21.05
N TYR A 38 1.09 10.65 21.01
CA TYR A 38 -0.26 11.20 20.81
C TYR A 38 -1.17 11.05 22.03
N ASP A 39 -0.62 10.64 23.18
CA ASP A 39 -1.36 10.44 24.43
C ASP A 39 -2.57 9.49 24.28
N GLY A 40 -2.36 8.42 23.50
CA GLY A 40 -3.38 7.39 23.29
C GLY A 40 -3.44 6.83 21.88
N THR A 41 -4.58 6.24 21.54
CA THR A 41 -4.87 5.69 20.21
C THR A 41 -5.25 6.82 19.26
N ILE A 42 -4.72 6.77 18.03
CA ILE A 42 -5.10 7.72 16.97
C ILE A 42 -6.54 7.42 16.54
N GLU A 43 -7.45 8.39 16.72
CA GLU A 43 -8.85 8.31 16.32
C GLU A 43 -9.24 9.35 15.25
N GLY A 44 -8.26 10.10 14.75
CA GLY A 44 -8.50 11.16 13.77
C GLY A 44 -7.20 11.74 13.22
N ILE A 45 -7.30 12.86 12.54
CA ILE A 45 -6.14 13.58 12.02
C ILE A 45 -5.26 14.06 13.18
N VAL A 46 -3.98 13.76 13.09
CA VAL A 46 -2.97 14.12 14.10
C VAL A 46 -1.90 15.03 13.51
N PRO A 47 -1.23 15.85 14.34
CA PRO A 47 -0.12 16.69 13.89
C PRO A 47 1.10 15.86 13.48
N PRO A 48 2.12 16.47 12.86
CA PRO A 48 3.35 15.80 12.49
C PRO A 48 3.94 14.98 13.63
N PHE A 49 4.44 13.77 13.35
CA PHE A 49 5.12 12.95 14.34
C PHE A 49 6.36 13.67 14.88
N HIS A 50 7.16 14.25 14.00
CA HIS A 50 8.30 15.09 14.33
C HIS A 50 7.92 16.56 14.19
N ALA A 51 8.14 17.34 15.24
CA ALA A 51 7.85 18.79 15.20
C ALA A 51 8.68 19.53 14.14
N ASP A 52 9.86 19.02 13.83
CA ASP A 52 10.79 19.53 12.83
C ASP A 52 10.71 18.79 11.48
N TRP A 53 9.56 18.20 11.16
CA TRP A 53 9.34 17.36 9.97
C TRP A 53 9.90 17.96 8.66
N ARG A 54 9.92 19.30 8.54
CA ARG A 54 10.44 19.99 7.35
C ARG A 54 11.94 19.83 7.18
N THR A 55 12.68 19.67 8.27
CA THR A 55 14.15 19.66 8.27
C THR A 55 14.73 18.32 8.72
N ALA A 56 13.96 17.51 9.43
CA ALA A 56 14.40 16.22 9.93
C ALA A 56 14.78 15.25 8.79
N ARG A 57 14.09 15.34 7.65
CA ARG A 57 14.37 14.57 6.44
C ARG A 57 14.14 15.44 5.20
N PRO A 58 15.18 16.10 4.69
CA PRO A 58 15.00 17.07 3.61
C PRO A 58 14.57 16.48 2.28
N ILE A 59 14.70 15.16 2.08
CA ILE A 59 14.39 14.49 0.79
C ILE A 59 12.98 13.89 0.79
N ALA A 60 12.43 13.55 1.96
CA ALA A 60 11.08 13.03 2.10
C ALA A 60 10.55 13.41 3.48
N PRO A 61 9.60 14.33 3.57
CA PRO A 61 9.03 14.81 4.84
C PRO A 61 8.03 13.78 5.36
N TYR A 62 8.53 12.62 5.73
CA TYR A 62 7.72 11.55 6.29
C TYR A 62 7.03 12.01 7.56
N HIS A 63 5.85 11.45 7.83
CA HIS A 63 5.12 11.68 9.07
C HIS A 63 4.64 13.13 9.25
N LYS A 64 4.36 13.80 8.15
CA LYS A 64 3.83 15.16 8.20
C LYS A 64 2.51 15.24 8.97
N GLY A 65 1.64 14.23 8.87
CA GLY A 65 0.33 14.30 9.50
C GLY A 65 -0.54 15.43 8.94
N ASP A 66 -1.36 16.05 9.77
CA ASP A 66 -2.28 17.15 9.40
C ASP A 66 -3.22 16.80 8.23
N GLY A 67 -3.52 15.49 8.04
CA GLY A 67 -4.36 14.98 6.96
C GLY A 67 -3.68 14.94 5.60
N HIS A 68 -2.36 15.03 5.53
CA HIS A 68 -1.62 14.87 4.28
C HIS A 68 -1.51 13.40 3.91
N VAL A 69 -1.75 13.12 2.64
CA VAL A 69 -1.53 11.81 2.02
C VAL A 69 -0.04 11.58 1.73
N THR A 70 0.34 10.33 1.58
CA THR A 70 1.72 9.90 1.35
C THR A 70 1.93 9.33 -0.06
N ASP A 71 2.96 8.52 -0.25
CA ASP A 71 3.22 7.81 -1.51
C ASP A 71 2.17 6.74 -1.82
N ASP A 72 1.46 6.21 -0.85
CA ASP A 72 0.31 5.30 -1.06
C ASP A 72 -0.72 5.91 -2.01
N THR A 73 -1.21 7.09 -1.68
CA THR A 73 -2.18 7.81 -2.52
C THR A 73 -1.54 8.34 -3.81
N LEU A 74 -0.30 8.82 -3.73
CA LEU A 74 0.41 9.32 -4.90
C LEU A 74 0.60 8.24 -5.96
N MET A 75 1.09 7.06 -5.56
CA MET A 75 1.31 5.93 -6.47
C MET A 75 -0.01 5.35 -6.97
N THR A 76 -1.04 5.28 -6.13
CA THR A 76 -2.40 4.90 -6.54
C THR A 76 -2.91 5.81 -7.65
N GLY A 77 -2.77 7.14 -7.50
CA GLY A 77 -3.15 8.11 -8.52
C GLY A 77 -2.37 7.94 -9.82
N LEU A 78 -1.06 7.69 -9.74
CA LEU A 78 -0.24 7.43 -10.93
C LEU A 78 -0.70 6.16 -11.67
N LEU A 79 -1.07 5.10 -10.95
CA LEU A 79 -1.57 3.87 -11.58
C LEU A 79 -2.96 4.07 -12.22
N VAL A 80 -3.83 4.89 -11.61
CA VAL A 80 -5.11 5.29 -12.21
C VAL A 80 -4.87 6.03 -13.52
N ASP A 81 -3.90 6.94 -13.57
CA ASP A 81 -3.54 7.68 -14.79
C ASP A 81 -3.02 6.74 -15.88
N VAL A 82 -2.26 5.70 -15.52
CA VAL A 82 -1.82 4.66 -16.47
C VAL A 82 -3.01 3.94 -17.07
N TYR A 83 -3.98 3.49 -16.24
CA TYR A 83 -5.20 2.85 -16.76
C TYR A 83 -6.03 3.78 -17.65
N ALA A 84 -6.13 5.06 -17.29
CA ALA A 84 -6.85 6.05 -18.09
C ALA A 84 -6.24 6.26 -19.47
N GLU A 85 -4.92 6.14 -19.59
CA GLU A 85 -4.21 6.23 -20.87
C GLU A 85 -4.29 4.93 -21.66
N VAL A 86 -3.92 3.82 -21.03
CA VAL A 86 -3.75 2.51 -21.70
C VAL A 86 -5.09 1.87 -22.06
N ARG A 87 -6.11 2.03 -21.21
CA ARG A 87 -7.50 1.55 -21.40
C ARG A 87 -7.62 0.04 -21.68
N ARG A 88 -6.78 -0.74 -21.05
CA ARG A 88 -6.80 -2.21 -21.04
C ARG A 88 -6.18 -2.72 -19.75
N HIS A 89 -6.22 -4.04 -19.53
CA HIS A 89 -5.45 -4.69 -18.49
C HIS A 89 -3.96 -4.43 -18.68
N LEU A 90 -3.25 -4.28 -17.55
CA LEU A 90 -1.83 -3.93 -17.53
C LEU A 90 -0.94 -5.16 -17.42
N THR A 91 0.31 -4.97 -17.77
CA THR A 91 1.42 -5.92 -17.62
C THR A 91 2.60 -5.25 -16.92
N ALA A 92 3.59 -6.03 -16.53
CA ALA A 92 4.84 -5.49 -16.00
C ALA A 92 5.51 -4.48 -16.96
N HIS A 93 5.33 -4.65 -18.28
CA HIS A 93 5.87 -3.72 -19.28
C HIS A 93 5.22 -2.34 -19.22
N ASP A 94 3.93 -2.27 -18.87
CA ASP A 94 3.24 -0.99 -18.72
C ASP A 94 3.77 -0.16 -17.54
N VAL A 95 4.34 -0.82 -16.53
CA VAL A 95 5.07 -0.12 -15.46
C VAL A 95 6.29 0.61 -16.00
N ALA A 96 7.07 -0.05 -16.87
CA ALA A 96 8.26 0.56 -17.49
C ALA A 96 7.88 1.67 -18.48
N ASP A 97 6.84 1.43 -19.29
CA ASP A 97 6.51 2.29 -20.44
C ASP A 97 5.63 3.49 -20.04
N HIS A 98 4.84 3.38 -18.96
CA HIS A 98 3.86 4.39 -18.57
C HIS A 98 4.01 4.89 -17.12
N LEU A 99 4.22 4.01 -16.12
CA LEU A 99 4.29 4.43 -14.72
C LEU A 99 5.62 5.13 -14.40
N VAL A 100 6.74 4.52 -14.75
CA VAL A 100 8.08 5.08 -14.50
C VAL A 100 8.27 6.44 -15.17
N PRO A 101 7.89 6.67 -16.45
CA PRO A 101 7.96 7.99 -17.06
C PRO A 101 7.18 9.08 -16.30
N ARG A 102 6.03 8.74 -15.70
CA ARG A 102 5.27 9.68 -14.86
C ARG A 102 5.99 10.02 -13.57
N MET A 103 6.65 9.04 -12.97
CA MET A 103 7.41 9.28 -11.73
C MET A 103 8.57 10.26 -11.91
N ILE A 104 9.20 10.27 -13.09
CA ILE A 104 10.44 11.03 -13.37
C ILE A 104 10.28 12.19 -14.33
N GLY A 105 9.16 12.31 -15.02
CA GLY A 105 8.95 13.29 -16.08
C GLY A 105 7.82 14.28 -15.84
N GLU A 106 6.89 13.97 -14.96
CA GLU A 106 5.72 14.81 -14.69
C GLU A 106 5.88 15.58 -13.37
N VAL A 107 6.05 16.89 -13.46
CA VAL A 107 6.03 17.75 -12.26
C VAL A 107 4.59 17.92 -11.81
N ARG A 108 4.33 17.70 -10.52
CA ARG A 108 3.01 17.82 -9.89
C ARG A 108 3.13 18.58 -8.58
N TRP A 109 2.04 19.25 -8.18
CA TRP A 109 1.93 19.72 -6.81
C TRP A 109 1.84 18.52 -5.86
N ILE A 110 2.78 18.43 -4.93
CA ILE A 110 2.80 17.40 -3.90
C ILE A 110 2.49 18.06 -2.56
N PRO A 111 1.26 17.86 -2.03
CA PRO A 111 0.78 18.57 -0.85
C PRO A 111 1.69 18.40 0.36
N GLU A 112 2.22 17.21 0.59
CA GLU A 112 3.09 16.94 1.71
C GLU A 112 4.45 17.66 1.61
N LEU A 113 4.95 17.89 0.39
CA LEU A 113 6.14 18.68 0.15
C LEU A 113 5.86 20.20 0.14
N GLU A 114 4.59 20.58 0.00
CA GLU A 114 4.16 21.98 -0.23
C GLU A 114 4.89 22.61 -1.43
N ALA A 115 5.12 21.82 -2.48
CA ALA A 115 5.91 22.22 -3.63
C ALA A 115 5.52 21.46 -4.91
N GLU A 116 5.81 22.08 -6.04
CA GLU A 116 5.87 21.42 -7.34
C GLU A 116 7.11 20.52 -7.38
N ALA A 117 6.92 19.21 -7.56
CA ALA A 117 8.00 18.24 -7.54
C ALA A 117 7.70 17.03 -8.44
N LEU A 118 8.73 16.26 -8.75
CA LEU A 118 8.54 14.94 -9.36
C LEU A 118 8.02 13.96 -8.31
N PRO A 119 7.06 13.07 -8.65
CA PRO A 119 6.62 12.01 -7.73
C PRO A 119 7.78 11.20 -7.14
N LEU A 120 8.84 10.96 -7.93
CA LEU A 120 10.05 10.28 -7.47
C LEU A 120 10.69 10.93 -6.22
N GLN A 121 10.51 12.23 -6.02
CA GLN A 121 11.09 12.93 -4.86
C GLN A 121 10.35 12.61 -3.56
N ARG A 122 9.08 12.17 -3.65
CA ARG A 122 8.26 11.86 -2.48
C ARG A 122 8.24 10.38 -2.11
N VAL A 123 8.42 9.48 -3.06
CA VAL A 123 8.35 8.04 -2.82
C VAL A 123 9.58 7.50 -2.11
N PHE A 124 9.44 6.31 -1.50
CA PHE A 124 10.48 5.64 -0.75
C PHE A 124 11.52 4.91 -1.64
N LEU A 125 12.45 4.26 -1.00
CA LEU A 125 13.54 3.56 -1.67
C LEU A 125 13.04 2.39 -2.52
N ALA A 126 11.99 1.69 -2.07
CA ALA A 126 11.43 0.56 -2.80
C ALA A 126 10.84 0.99 -4.15
N GLU A 127 10.18 2.14 -4.22
CA GLU A 127 9.62 2.73 -5.43
C GLU A 127 10.72 3.32 -6.32
N LYS A 128 11.77 3.91 -5.72
CA LYS A 128 12.95 4.38 -6.46
C LYS A 128 13.69 3.24 -7.15
N TRP A 129 13.57 2.02 -6.64
CA TRP A 129 14.09 0.81 -7.26
C TRP A 129 13.51 0.56 -8.65
N LEU A 130 12.21 0.80 -8.83
CA LEU A 130 11.54 0.76 -10.15
C LEU A 130 12.31 1.59 -11.18
N VAL A 131 12.57 2.85 -10.86
CA VAL A 131 13.29 3.77 -11.73
C VAL A 131 14.72 3.27 -11.98
N THR A 132 15.40 2.83 -10.93
CA THR A 132 16.78 2.33 -11.05
C THR A 132 16.85 1.11 -11.96
N ARG A 133 15.95 0.16 -11.83
CA ARG A 133 15.98 -1.09 -12.60
C ARG A 133 15.44 -0.93 -14.01
N LEU A 134 14.31 -0.24 -14.14
CA LEU A 134 13.61 -0.13 -15.42
C LEU A 134 14.20 0.98 -16.30
N HIS A 135 14.38 2.19 -15.75
CA HIS A 135 14.85 3.32 -16.55
C HIS A 135 16.35 3.35 -16.77
N TYR A 136 17.15 3.11 -15.72
CA TYR A 136 18.61 3.13 -15.84
C TYR A 136 19.21 1.77 -16.17
N GLY A 137 18.65 0.70 -15.61
CA GLY A 137 19.19 -0.66 -15.75
C GLY A 137 18.67 -1.43 -16.96
N HIS A 138 17.57 -0.99 -17.58
CA HIS A 138 16.92 -1.68 -18.72
C HIS A 138 16.66 -3.17 -18.44
N VAL A 139 16.31 -3.50 -17.20
CA VAL A 139 15.99 -4.87 -16.79
C VAL A 139 14.63 -5.25 -17.34
N ASP A 140 14.43 -6.53 -17.68
CA ASP A 140 13.10 -7.04 -18.05
C ASP A 140 12.11 -6.68 -16.94
N PRO A 141 11.01 -5.98 -17.25
CA PRO A 141 10.05 -5.53 -16.24
C PRO A 141 9.50 -6.65 -15.35
N ARG A 142 9.35 -7.85 -15.88
CA ARG A 142 8.86 -9.02 -15.12
C ARG A 142 9.81 -9.49 -14.01
N GLU A 143 11.09 -9.10 -14.10
CA GLU A 143 12.18 -9.47 -13.19
C GLU A 143 12.73 -8.27 -12.40
N ALA A 144 12.24 -7.07 -12.68
CA ALA A 144 12.83 -5.85 -12.10
C ALA A 144 12.65 -5.76 -10.57
N GLY A 145 11.61 -6.38 -10.02
CA GLY A 145 11.38 -6.44 -8.58
C GLY A 145 12.33 -7.36 -7.80
N VAL A 146 13.07 -8.23 -8.50
CA VAL A 146 14.02 -9.14 -7.85
C VAL A 146 15.20 -8.36 -7.24
N GLY A 147 15.43 -8.56 -5.95
CA GLY A 147 16.47 -7.87 -5.18
C GLY A 147 16.03 -6.58 -4.51
N ASN A 148 14.80 -6.13 -4.74
CA ASN A 148 14.22 -5.05 -3.96
C ASN A 148 13.93 -5.48 -2.52
N VAL A 149 13.81 -4.51 -1.62
CA VAL A 149 13.33 -4.77 -0.26
C VAL A 149 11.90 -5.32 -0.32
N VAL A 150 11.67 -6.45 0.32
CA VAL A 150 10.32 -7.05 0.39
C VAL A 150 9.52 -6.31 1.46
N ASN A 151 8.54 -5.54 1.01
CA ASN A 151 7.66 -4.72 1.87
C ASN A 151 6.27 -4.55 1.24
N CYS A 152 5.46 -3.64 1.78
CA CYS A 152 4.12 -3.31 1.27
C CYS A 152 4.12 -2.46 -0.01
N GLY A 153 5.28 -2.02 -0.53
CA GLY A 153 5.38 -1.00 -1.56
C GLY A 153 4.57 -1.22 -2.84
N ALA A 154 4.36 -2.48 -3.28
CA ALA A 154 3.45 -2.75 -4.37
C ALA A 154 1.99 -2.83 -3.90
N THR A 155 1.72 -3.43 -2.75
CA THR A 155 0.38 -3.65 -2.23
C THR A 155 -0.38 -2.34 -2.01
N MET A 156 0.30 -1.30 -1.55
CA MET A 156 -0.29 -0.01 -1.19
C MET A 156 -1.02 0.68 -2.36
N TYR A 157 -0.62 0.44 -3.61
CA TYR A 157 -1.17 1.18 -4.75
C TYR A 157 -1.88 0.33 -5.81
N VAL A 158 -2.02 -0.99 -5.62
CA VAL A 158 -2.65 -1.87 -6.65
C VAL A 158 -4.18 -1.95 -6.56
N ALA A 159 -4.83 -1.19 -5.69
CA ALA A 159 -6.29 -1.12 -5.64
C ALA A 159 -6.95 -0.85 -7.02
N PRO A 160 -6.42 0.00 -7.91
CA PRO A 160 -6.96 0.19 -9.26
C PRO A 160 -7.02 -1.10 -10.08
N ILE A 161 -6.08 -2.04 -9.90
CA ILE A 161 -6.12 -3.36 -10.57
C ILE A 161 -7.38 -4.13 -10.16
N GLY A 162 -7.67 -4.16 -8.85
CA GLY A 162 -8.88 -4.79 -8.34
C GLY A 162 -10.16 -4.15 -8.90
N LEU A 163 -10.19 -2.82 -9.02
CA LEU A 163 -11.35 -2.09 -9.54
C LEU A 163 -11.59 -2.38 -11.04
N VAL A 164 -10.54 -2.46 -11.84
CA VAL A 164 -10.65 -2.80 -13.27
C VAL A 164 -11.11 -4.24 -13.47
N ASN A 165 -10.82 -5.12 -12.52
CA ASN A 165 -11.25 -6.52 -12.48
C ASN A 165 -12.45 -6.74 -11.54
N ALA A 166 -13.34 -5.76 -11.36
CA ALA A 166 -14.46 -5.85 -10.42
C ALA A 166 -15.31 -7.12 -10.65
N GLY A 167 -15.42 -7.95 -9.60
CA GLY A 167 -16.12 -9.24 -9.65
C GLY A 167 -15.31 -10.42 -10.22
N ASP A 168 -14.05 -10.19 -10.61
CA ASP A 168 -13.09 -11.23 -11.03
C ASP A 168 -11.81 -11.21 -10.15
N PRO A 169 -11.86 -11.76 -8.92
CA PRO A 169 -10.70 -11.82 -8.04
C PRO A 169 -9.50 -12.57 -8.63
N ALA A 170 -9.76 -13.61 -9.44
CA ALA A 170 -8.69 -14.40 -10.04
C ALA A 170 -7.94 -13.61 -11.13
N GLY A 171 -8.67 -12.88 -11.96
CA GLY A 171 -8.11 -11.97 -12.96
C GLY A 171 -7.31 -10.85 -12.28
N ALA A 172 -7.85 -10.23 -11.23
CA ALA A 172 -7.16 -9.21 -10.45
C ALA A 172 -5.84 -9.71 -9.84
N TYR A 173 -5.88 -10.91 -9.24
CA TYR A 173 -4.68 -11.55 -8.70
C TYR A 173 -3.61 -11.75 -9.78
N ALA A 174 -4.00 -12.33 -10.91
CA ALA A 174 -3.05 -12.62 -12.00
C ALA A 174 -2.43 -11.34 -12.58
N GLU A 175 -3.23 -10.31 -12.82
CA GLU A 175 -2.76 -9.02 -13.31
C GLU A 175 -1.84 -8.34 -12.29
N ALA A 176 -2.22 -8.32 -11.01
CA ALA A 176 -1.41 -7.71 -9.96
C ALA A 176 -0.08 -8.46 -9.74
N ILE A 177 -0.06 -9.79 -9.85
CA ILE A 177 1.18 -10.57 -9.81
C ILE A 177 2.11 -10.17 -10.96
N ASP A 178 1.59 -9.95 -12.17
CA ASP A 178 2.42 -9.52 -13.29
C ASP A 178 2.94 -8.09 -13.08
N VAL A 179 2.06 -7.14 -12.85
CA VAL A 179 2.39 -5.72 -12.64
C VAL A 179 3.34 -5.52 -11.46
N ALA A 180 3.04 -6.13 -10.30
CA ALA A 180 3.88 -6.03 -9.11
C ALA A 180 5.25 -6.70 -9.28
N GLY A 181 5.42 -7.60 -10.24
CA GLY A 181 6.71 -8.20 -10.59
C GLY A 181 7.75 -7.18 -11.03
N ALA A 182 7.33 -6.05 -11.57
CA ALA A 182 8.20 -4.93 -11.88
C ALA A 182 8.76 -4.23 -10.63
N HIS A 183 8.07 -4.34 -9.50
CA HIS A 183 8.37 -3.61 -8.27
C HIS A 183 8.85 -4.51 -7.14
N GLN A 184 8.19 -5.63 -6.92
CA GLN A 184 8.39 -6.51 -5.78
C GLN A 184 8.64 -7.96 -6.19
N SER A 185 9.17 -8.72 -5.27
CA SER A 185 9.31 -10.16 -5.37
C SER A 185 8.79 -10.83 -4.10
N SER A 186 8.75 -12.18 -4.11
CA SER A 186 8.36 -12.96 -2.92
C SER A 186 7.02 -12.50 -2.30
N TYR A 187 6.94 -12.39 -0.99
CA TYR A 187 5.72 -12.05 -0.26
C TYR A 187 5.18 -10.64 -0.56
N GLY A 188 6.03 -9.69 -0.91
CA GLY A 188 5.56 -8.36 -1.33
C GLY A 188 4.76 -8.39 -2.63
N ARG A 189 5.21 -9.20 -3.59
CA ARG A 189 4.48 -9.45 -4.85
C ARG A 189 3.19 -10.23 -4.61
N GLU A 190 3.26 -11.27 -3.77
CA GLU A 190 2.10 -12.09 -3.40
C GLU A 190 1.03 -11.27 -2.69
N ALA A 191 1.42 -10.43 -1.72
CA ALA A 191 0.50 -9.56 -1.01
C ALA A 191 -0.24 -8.60 -1.95
N ALA A 192 0.43 -8.05 -2.96
CA ALA A 192 -0.19 -7.20 -3.97
C ALA A 192 -1.26 -7.97 -4.77
N GLY A 193 -0.97 -9.22 -5.17
CA GLY A 193 -1.94 -10.08 -5.84
C GLY A 193 -3.20 -10.34 -5.01
N VAL A 194 -3.01 -10.72 -3.74
CA VAL A 194 -4.14 -11.01 -2.82
C VAL A 194 -4.94 -9.75 -2.52
N PHE A 195 -4.28 -8.60 -2.33
CA PHE A 195 -4.96 -7.34 -2.07
C PHE A 195 -5.81 -6.88 -3.28
N ALA A 196 -5.27 -6.98 -4.50
CA ALA A 196 -6.04 -6.68 -5.71
C ALA A 196 -7.26 -7.60 -5.86
N ALA A 197 -7.10 -8.90 -5.54
CA ALA A 197 -8.21 -9.86 -5.54
C ALA A 197 -9.28 -9.50 -4.50
N ALA A 198 -8.87 -9.09 -3.30
CA ALA A 198 -9.80 -8.62 -2.27
C ALA A 198 -10.60 -7.40 -2.72
N VAL A 199 -9.94 -6.42 -3.37
CA VAL A 199 -10.61 -5.24 -3.92
C VAL A 199 -11.57 -5.64 -5.05
N ALA A 200 -11.20 -6.55 -5.94
CA ALA A 200 -12.06 -7.04 -7.01
C ALA A 200 -13.31 -7.75 -6.47
N ALA A 201 -13.14 -8.58 -5.43
CA ALA A 201 -14.27 -9.20 -4.75
C ALA A 201 -15.18 -8.16 -4.10
N ALA A 202 -14.58 -7.19 -3.38
CA ALA A 202 -15.31 -6.11 -2.73
C ALA A 202 -16.04 -5.18 -3.70
N ALA A 203 -15.57 -5.05 -4.93
CA ALA A 203 -16.19 -4.21 -5.96
C ALA A 203 -17.40 -4.86 -6.64
N ALA A 204 -17.67 -6.15 -6.41
CA ALA A 204 -18.88 -6.80 -6.90
C ALA A 204 -20.15 -6.16 -6.27
N PRO A 205 -21.27 -6.07 -7.02
CA PRO A 205 -22.44 -5.28 -6.61
C PRO A 205 -23.03 -5.65 -5.23
N ASP A 206 -23.06 -6.94 -4.90
CA ASP A 206 -23.66 -7.47 -3.68
C ASP A 206 -22.65 -8.13 -2.75
N ALA A 207 -21.36 -7.76 -2.88
CA ALA A 207 -20.27 -8.35 -2.10
C ALA A 207 -20.45 -8.13 -0.59
N THR A 208 -20.20 -9.20 0.15
CA THR A 208 -20.13 -9.21 1.61
C THR A 208 -18.68 -9.28 2.09
N VAL A 209 -18.44 -9.03 3.37
CA VAL A 209 -17.12 -9.21 3.99
C VAL A 209 -16.64 -10.66 3.84
N THR A 210 -17.56 -11.63 3.95
CA THR A 210 -17.24 -13.06 3.78
C THR A 210 -16.72 -13.34 2.37
N ASP A 211 -17.36 -12.80 1.32
CA ASP A 211 -16.90 -12.99 -0.05
C ASP A 211 -15.48 -12.47 -0.27
N VAL A 212 -15.12 -11.34 0.36
CA VAL A 212 -13.78 -10.75 0.29
C VAL A 212 -12.75 -11.63 1.00
N VAL A 213 -13.09 -12.13 2.20
CA VAL A 213 -12.22 -13.03 2.97
C VAL A 213 -12.01 -14.33 2.22
N ASP A 214 -13.08 -14.94 1.71
CA ASP A 214 -13.04 -16.22 0.97
C ASP A 214 -12.21 -16.09 -0.32
N ALA A 215 -12.37 -15.01 -1.08
CA ALA A 215 -11.56 -14.73 -2.26
C ALA A 215 -10.07 -14.57 -1.91
N SER A 216 -9.77 -13.85 -0.84
CA SER A 216 -8.40 -13.65 -0.37
C SER A 216 -7.75 -14.98 0.04
N LEU A 217 -8.43 -15.79 0.84
CA LEU A 217 -7.96 -17.11 1.28
C LEU A 217 -7.82 -18.11 0.13
N ALA A 218 -8.74 -18.09 -0.85
CA ALA A 218 -8.69 -18.99 -1.99
C ALA A 218 -7.46 -18.75 -2.88
N LEU A 219 -7.03 -17.49 -3.01
CA LEU A 219 -5.96 -17.09 -3.92
C LEU A 219 -4.59 -16.97 -3.23
N ALA A 220 -4.55 -16.63 -1.95
CA ALA A 220 -3.32 -16.52 -1.19
C ALA A 220 -2.55 -17.84 -1.14
N LYS A 221 -1.21 -17.75 -1.18
CA LYS A 221 -0.29 -18.89 -1.16
C LYS A 221 0.52 -18.91 0.12
N ASP A 222 0.99 -20.08 0.47
CA ASP A 222 1.99 -20.35 1.51
C ASP A 222 1.84 -19.48 2.78
N GLY A 223 2.87 -18.75 3.17
CA GLY A 223 2.90 -17.92 4.37
C GLY A 223 1.92 -16.76 4.34
N THR A 224 1.61 -16.19 3.17
CA THR A 224 0.58 -15.14 3.04
C THR A 224 -0.79 -15.68 3.44
N ARG A 225 -1.14 -16.87 2.95
CA ARG A 225 -2.38 -17.54 3.33
C ARG A 225 -2.44 -17.84 4.82
N ALA A 226 -1.38 -18.43 5.38
CA ALA A 226 -1.32 -18.75 6.79
C ALA A 226 -1.46 -17.51 7.69
N ALA A 227 -0.86 -16.39 7.30
CA ALA A 227 -1.00 -15.12 8.02
C ALA A 227 -2.45 -14.59 7.97
N ILE A 228 -3.11 -14.65 6.82
CA ILE A 228 -4.51 -14.24 6.68
C ILE A 228 -5.42 -15.14 7.52
N GLU A 229 -5.23 -16.46 7.46
CA GLU A 229 -5.99 -17.43 8.28
C GLU A 229 -5.88 -17.12 9.77
N ALA A 230 -4.66 -16.83 10.27
CA ALA A 230 -4.45 -16.47 11.66
C ALA A 230 -5.17 -15.17 12.07
N VAL A 231 -5.16 -14.16 11.20
CA VAL A 231 -5.87 -12.89 11.45
C VAL A 231 -7.39 -13.10 11.44
N VAL A 232 -7.92 -13.88 10.50
CA VAL A 232 -9.34 -14.18 10.40
C VAL A 232 -9.82 -14.96 11.63
N GLU A 233 -9.05 -15.96 12.08
CA GLU A 233 -9.34 -16.70 13.30
C GLU A 233 -9.36 -15.78 14.53
N ALA A 234 -8.33 -14.95 14.70
CA ALA A 234 -8.25 -13.99 15.79
C ALA A 234 -9.43 -12.99 15.76
N ALA A 235 -9.75 -12.45 14.59
CA ALA A 235 -10.85 -11.52 14.40
C ALA A 235 -12.21 -12.14 14.74
N SER A 236 -12.41 -13.43 14.46
CA SER A 236 -13.66 -14.13 14.75
C SER A 236 -13.97 -14.23 16.24
N SER A 237 -12.98 -14.06 17.09
CA SER A 237 -13.12 -14.07 18.56
C SER A 237 -13.43 -12.70 19.17
N LEU A 238 -13.46 -11.64 18.36
CA LEU A 238 -13.61 -10.26 18.82
C LEU A 238 -15.06 -9.77 18.66
N ASP A 239 -15.58 -9.11 19.67
CA ASP A 239 -16.87 -8.36 19.58
C ASP A 239 -16.70 -7.02 18.85
N GLY A 240 -15.47 -6.62 18.53
CA GLY A 240 -15.12 -5.40 17.83
C GLY A 240 -13.62 -5.12 17.88
N TRP A 241 -13.16 -4.15 17.09
CA TRP A 241 -11.74 -3.81 16.98
C TRP A 241 -11.22 -2.88 18.09
N ARG A 242 -12.10 -2.23 18.86
CA ARG A 242 -11.75 -1.30 19.93
C ARG A 242 -11.20 -2.03 21.17
N GLY A 243 -10.53 -1.29 22.04
CA GLY A 243 -9.90 -1.86 23.23
C GLY A 243 -8.71 -2.76 22.84
N ASP A 244 -8.72 -4.00 23.31
CA ASP A 244 -7.63 -4.97 23.08
C ASP A 244 -7.66 -5.60 21.69
N GLY A 245 -8.68 -5.31 20.85
CA GLY A 245 -8.85 -5.93 19.54
C GLY A 245 -7.64 -5.72 18.61
N LEU A 246 -7.07 -4.50 18.57
CA LEU A 246 -5.88 -4.23 17.78
C LEU A 246 -4.65 -5.01 18.26
N ALA A 247 -4.50 -5.21 19.57
CA ALA A 247 -3.42 -6.00 20.12
C ALA A 247 -3.56 -7.48 19.74
N VAL A 248 -4.78 -8.03 19.83
CA VAL A 248 -5.08 -9.41 19.43
C VAL A 248 -4.75 -9.66 17.95
N LEU A 249 -5.16 -8.76 17.05
CA LEU A 249 -4.87 -8.87 15.63
C LEU A 249 -3.37 -8.75 15.34
N ARG A 250 -2.67 -7.84 16.01
CA ARG A 250 -1.22 -7.68 15.90
C ARG A 250 -0.48 -8.93 16.36
N ASP A 251 -0.89 -9.52 17.49
CA ASP A 251 -0.28 -10.73 18.02
C ASP A 251 -0.50 -11.94 17.11
N ALA A 252 -1.63 -12.01 16.41
CA ALA A 252 -1.90 -13.04 15.40
C ALA A 252 -0.93 -12.97 14.21
N VAL A 253 -0.51 -11.78 13.78
CA VAL A 253 0.46 -11.60 12.69
C VAL A 253 1.92 -11.80 13.15
N ARG A 254 2.20 -11.63 14.43
CA ARG A 254 3.57 -11.63 14.98
C ARG A 254 4.41 -12.87 14.60
N PRO A 255 3.89 -14.10 14.55
CA PRO A 255 4.66 -15.28 14.13
C PRO A 255 5.17 -15.23 12.68
N PHE A 256 4.54 -14.40 11.84
CA PHE A 256 4.89 -14.22 10.43
C PHE A 256 5.77 -13.00 10.20
N ASP A 257 5.92 -12.14 11.20
CA ASP A 257 6.79 -10.97 11.14
C ASP A 257 8.22 -11.33 11.54
N THR A 258 9.04 -11.69 10.56
CA THR A 258 10.44 -12.07 10.79
C THR A 258 11.35 -10.89 11.05
N VAL A 259 10.89 -9.66 10.79
CA VAL A 259 11.66 -8.42 10.96
C VAL A 259 11.41 -7.83 12.35
N GLY A 260 10.17 -7.85 12.81
CA GLY A 260 9.76 -7.40 14.12
C GLY A 260 10.02 -5.90 14.38
N ASP A 261 9.78 -5.50 15.62
CA ASP A 261 9.96 -4.11 16.07
C ASP A 261 11.43 -3.67 16.08
N ALA A 262 12.36 -4.62 16.18
CA ALA A 262 13.80 -4.33 16.24
C ALA A 262 14.38 -3.74 14.94
N TYR A 263 13.77 -4.00 13.80
CA TYR A 263 14.22 -3.45 12.51
C TYR A 263 13.90 -1.98 12.36
N ARG A 264 12.77 -1.53 12.90
CA ARG A 264 12.26 -0.16 12.71
C ARG A 264 12.99 0.86 13.55
N GLN A 265 13.34 0.52 14.79
CA GLN A 265 14.03 1.42 15.70
C GLN A 265 15.39 1.90 15.18
N PRO A 266 16.34 1.05 14.76
CA PRO A 266 17.62 1.52 14.25
C PRO A 266 17.51 2.34 12.97
N ALA A 267 16.57 2.02 12.09
CA ALA A 267 16.37 2.74 10.83
C ALA A 267 15.76 4.14 11.05
N MET A 268 14.95 4.30 12.10
CA MET A 268 14.34 5.58 12.46
C MET A 268 15.24 6.45 13.31
N ASP A 269 16.08 5.84 14.16
CA ASP A 269 17.07 6.53 14.98
C ASP A 269 18.36 6.84 14.21
N ALA A 270 18.59 6.22 13.06
CA ALA A 270 19.68 6.58 12.17
C ALA A 270 19.45 7.97 11.60
N ARG A 271 19.80 8.97 12.36
CA ARG A 271 20.03 10.34 11.91
C ARG A 271 21.32 10.33 11.08
N LEU A 272 21.20 9.78 9.86
CA LEU A 272 22.24 9.88 8.84
C LEU A 272 22.02 11.11 8.00
#